data_8514f975978b6d4beceab784b3e0d33d
#
_entry.id   8514f975978b6d4beceab784b3e0d33d
#
_cell.length_a   1.000
_cell.length_b   1.000
_cell.length_c   1.000
_cell.angle_alpha   90.00
_cell.angle_beta   90.00
_cell.angle_gamma   90.00
#
_symmetry.space_group_name_H-M   'P 1'
#
loop_
_entity.id
_entity.type
_entity.pdbx_description
1 polymer ?
#
loop_
_entity_poly.entity_id
_entity_poly.type
_entity_poly.pdbx_seq_one_letter_code
_entity_poly.pdbx_strand_id
1 'polypeptide(L)'
;GVLADRVIDSKCCDLPFEEASGLQLDWKALPVGLDPSMGCLYPDRSSRKREQVVGMVAAVLSAIPNTTESRPPTVVDFGAGSGHLGLLVGYMRPDVKVVLVERRSGTCGLARDRVQTLGWEDRVEVICGCIQEYDGPCDVGIGLHACGALTDMIIDFCTTRNCSFVVCPCCYGQIAGAEGAGVGQLPHV
;
A
#
# COMPACT_ATOMS: atom_id res chain seq x y z
N GLY A 1 -23.82 -4.57 15.97
CA GLY A 1 -23.80 -3.55 17.01
C GLY A 1 -22.46 -3.40 17.73
N VAL A 2 -21.37 -4.08 17.28
CA VAL A 2 -20.07 -4.05 17.98
C VAL A 2 -18.97 -3.34 17.15
N LEU A 3 -19.20 -3.12 15.87
CA LEU A 3 -18.24 -2.43 14.97
C LEU A 3 -18.34 -0.90 15.02
N ALA A 4 -19.51 -0.34 15.37
CA ALA A 4 -19.71 1.10 15.37
C ALA A 4 -19.03 1.84 16.53
N ASP A 5 -18.84 1.18 17.68
CA ASP A 5 -18.29 1.84 18.88
C ASP A 5 -16.75 1.87 18.92
N ARG A 6 -16.05 1.15 18.04
CA ARG A 6 -14.57 1.15 17.99
C ARG A 6 -13.97 2.15 17.00
N VAL A 7 -14.77 2.71 16.10
CA VAL A 7 -14.30 3.65 15.07
C VAL A 7 -14.13 5.08 15.62
N ILE A 8 -14.69 5.39 16.79
CA ILE A 8 -14.80 6.77 17.29
C ILE A 8 -13.51 7.26 17.98
N ASP A 9 -12.57 6.38 18.30
CA ASP A 9 -11.30 6.78 18.96
C ASP A 9 -10.07 6.73 18.03
N SER A 10 -10.27 6.45 16.74
CA SER A 10 -9.24 6.68 15.75
C SER A 10 -9.10 8.19 15.59
N LYS A 11 -7.98 8.76 16.03
CA LYS A 11 -7.57 10.10 15.62
C LYS A 11 -7.53 10.13 14.11
N CYS A 12 -8.63 10.53 13.48
CA CYS A 12 -8.64 10.92 12.09
C CYS A 12 -7.68 12.12 12.03
N CYS A 13 -6.45 11.88 11.62
CA CYS A 13 -5.52 12.95 11.33
C CYS A 13 -6.08 13.60 10.07
N ASP A 14 -6.78 14.72 10.23
CA ASP A 14 -7.03 15.67 9.16
C ASP A 14 -5.67 16.21 8.72
N LEU A 15 -4.99 15.42 7.86
CA LEU A 15 -3.82 15.95 7.17
C LEU A 15 -4.31 17.06 6.26
N PRO A 16 -3.79 18.30 6.41
CA PRO A 16 -4.10 19.35 5.48
C PRO A 16 -3.77 18.84 4.07
N PHE A 17 -4.74 18.82 3.19
CA PHE A 17 -4.58 18.41 1.79
C PHE A 17 -3.43 19.17 1.10
N GLU A 18 -3.11 20.35 1.58
CA GLU A 18 -2.00 21.20 1.12
C GLU A 18 -0.60 20.59 1.42
N GLU A 19 -0.42 19.88 2.53
CA GLU A 19 0.88 19.22 2.84
C GLU A 19 1.09 17.97 1.97
N ALA A 20 0.03 17.25 1.63
CA ALA A 20 0.11 16.11 0.73
C ALA A 20 0.42 16.53 -0.72
N SER A 21 0.02 17.73 -1.15
CA SER A 21 0.25 18.24 -2.51
C SER A 21 1.65 18.79 -2.75
N GLY A 22 2.46 18.98 -1.69
CA GLY A 22 3.80 19.57 -1.77
C GLY A 22 4.93 18.60 -2.13
N LEU A 23 4.71 17.29 -2.12
CA LEU A 23 5.74 16.31 -2.45
C LEU A 23 6.04 16.31 -3.95
N GLN A 24 7.13 16.94 -4.36
CA GLN A 24 7.63 16.90 -5.73
C GLN A 24 8.80 15.91 -5.82
N LEU A 25 8.68 14.94 -6.71
CA LEU A 25 9.74 13.95 -6.98
C LEU A 25 10.36 14.21 -8.36
N ASP A 26 11.67 14.31 -8.37
CA ASP A 26 12.39 14.23 -9.65
C ASP A 26 12.49 12.76 -10.09
N TRP A 27 11.54 12.32 -10.88
CA TRP A 27 11.46 10.95 -11.39
C TRP A 27 12.69 10.51 -12.17
N LYS A 28 13.44 11.45 -12.75
CA LYS A 28 14.67 11.16 -13.49
C LYS A 28 15.86 10.87 -12.58
N ALA A 29 15.83 11.43 -11.37
CA ALA A 29 16.87 11.21 -10.36
C ALA A 29 16.63 9.96 -9.51
N LEU A 30 15.44 9.33 -9.62
CA LEU A 30 15.13 8.12 -8.86
C LEU A 30 15.92 6.92 -9.39
N PRO A 31 16.27 5.97 -8.49
CA PRO A 31 16.84 4.69 -8.90
C PRO A 31 15.96 3.94 -9.91
N VAL A 32 16.63 3.24 -10.82
CA VAL A 32 15.95 2.35 -11.77
C VAL A 32 15.09 1.34 -11.01
N GLY A 33 13.85 1.18 -11.43
CA GLY A 33 12.89 0.28 -10.76
C GLY A 33 11.85 0.98 -9.91
N LEU A 34 12.08 2.24 -9.46
CA LEU A 34 11.07 3.01 -8.72
C LEU A 34 10.07 3.72 -9.62
N ASP A 35 10.52 4.20 -10.78
CA ASP A 35 9.65 4.94 -11.70
C ASP A 35 8.66 4.00 -12.40
N PRO A 36 7.35 4.23 -12.28
CA PRO A 36 6.34 3.46 -13.00
C PRO A 36 6.49 3.48 -14.52
N SER A 37 7.11 4.52 -15.09
CA SER A 37 7.32 4.65 -16.54
C SER A 37 8.38 3.72 -17.11
N MET A 38 9.24 3.19 -16.27
CA MET A 38 10.29 2.23 -16.66
C MET A 38 9.75 0.80 -16.90
N GLY A 39 8.45 0.61 -16.82
CA GLY A 39 7.75 -0.63 -17.20
C GLY A 39 7.07 -0.51 -18.56
N CYS A 40 6.36 -1.57 -18.99
CA CYS A 40 5.61 -1.61 -20.25
C CYS A 40 4.30 -0.78 -20.22
N LEU A 41 4.27 0.35 -19.50
CA LEU A 41 3.11 1.22 -19.43
C LEU A 41 3.16 2.28 -20.55
N TYR A 42 2.00 2.53 -21.16
CA TYR A 42 1.85 3.67 -22.07
C TYR A 42 2.11 5.01 -21.32
N PRO A 43 2.67 6.04 -21.99
CA PRO A 43 3.04 7.31 -21.35
C PRO A 43 1.94 7.95 -20.49
N ASP A 44 0.70 7.98 -20.97
CA ASP A 44 -0.44 8.55 -20.24
C ASP A 44 -0.78 7.76 -18.95
N ARG A 45 -0.60 6.45 -18.98
CA ARG A 45 -0.82 5.59 -17.80
C ARG A 45 0.29 5.75 -16.78
N SER A 46 1.53 5.93 -17.24
CA SER A 46 2.66 6.13 -16.34
C SER A 46 2.59 7.48 -15.63
N SER A 47 2.17 8.57 -16.30
CA SER A 47 1.95 9.87 -15.66
C SER A 47 0.90 9.79 -14.54
N ARG A 48 -0.28 9.26 -14.85
CA ARG A 48 -1.34 9.07 -13.84
C ARG A 48 -0.89 8.20 -12.67
N LYS A 49 -0.11 7.15 -12.96
CA LYS A 49 0.42 6.28 -11.90
C LYS A 49 1.39 7.02 -10.99
N ARG A 50 2.26 7.87 -11.55
CA ARG A 50 3.16 8.73 -10.77
C ARG A 50 2.39 9.65 -9.83
N GLU A 51 1.37 10.35 -10.33
CA GLU A 51 0.52 11.24 -9.53
C GLU A 51 -0.17 10.51 -8.38
N GLN A 52 -0.76 9.34 -8.68
CA GLN A 52 -1.43 8.51 -7.68
C GLN A 52 -0.47 8.02 -6.58
N VAL A 53 0.72 7.58 -6.97
CA VAL A 53 1.72 7.08 -6.02
C VAL A 53 2.22 8.22 -5.14
N VAL A 54 2.54 9.39 -5.71
CA VAL A 54 3.00 10.57 -4.95
C VAL A 54 1.95 11.03 -3.95
N GLY A 55 0.69 11.13 -4.37
CA GLY A 55 -0.40 11.53 -3.47
C GLY A 55 -0.56 10.59 -2.27
N MET A 56 -0.37 9.29 -2.48
CA MET A 56 -0.43 8.31 -1.38
C MET A 56 0.81 8.37 -0.47
N VAL A 57 2.01 8.54 -1.06
CA VAL A 57 3.27 8.51 -0.28
C VAL A 57 3.27 9.55 0.82
N ALA A 58 2.83 10.78 0.56
CA ALA A 58 2.79 11.84 1.57
C ALA A 58 1.94 11.43 2.80
N ALA A 59 0.74 10.87 2.56
CA ALA A 59 -0.13 10.38 3.62
C ALA A 59 0.49 9.19 4.38
N VAL A 60 1.14 8.27 3.66
CA VAL A 60 1.82 7.13 4.28
C VAL A 60 2.98 7.59 5.17
N LEU A 61 3.81 8.52 4.69
CA LEU A 61 4.96 9.04 5.45
C LEU A 61 4.55 9.65 6.78
N SER A 62 3.41 10.35 6.84
CA SER A 62 2.89 10.91 8.09
C SER A 62 2.27 9.88 9.04
N ALA A 63 1.85 8.71 8.52
CA ALA A 63 1.33 7.62 9.32
C ALA A 63 2.43 6.69 9.89
N ILE A 64 3.65 6.74 9.35
CA ILE A 64 4.75 5.90 9.81
C ILE A 64 5.25 6.40 11.18
N PRO A 65 5.26 5.54 12.21
CA PRO A 65 5.81 5.93 13.51
C PRO A 65 7.32 6.20 13.42
N ASN A 66 7.84 6.91 14.42
CA ASN A 66 9.28 7.08 14.55
C ASN A 66 9.96 5.74 14.81
N THR A 67 11.15 5.57 14.23
CA THR A 67 11.97 4.39 14.48
C THR A 67 12.32 4.29 15.95
N THR A 68 12.13 3.11 16.53
CA THR A 68 12.50 2.80 17.91
C THR A 68 13.79 1.98 17.94
N GLU A 69 14.45 1.92 19.09
CA GLU A 69 15.65 1.09 19.27
C GLU A 69 15.34 -0.42 19.17
N SER A 70 14.08 -0.82 19.37
CA SER A 70 13.67 -2.23 19.38
C SER A 70 13.57 -2.86 17.99
N ARG A 71 13.04 -2.12 17.01
CA ARG A 71 12.92 -2.56 15.62
C ARG A 71 12.56 -1.42 14.67
N PRO A 72 12.90 -1.55 13.37
CA PRO A 72 12.39 -0.64 12.35
C PRO A 72 10.86 -0.77 12.20
N PRO A 73 10.15 0.34 11.90
CA PRO A 73 8.74 0.27 11.53
C PRO A 73 8.54 -0.59 10.27
N THR A 74 7.44 -1.31 10.21
CA THR A 74 7.08 -2.17 9.08
C THR A 74 5.87 -1.60 8.35
N VAL A 75 6.04 -1.30 7.07
CA VAL A 75 4.96 -0.89 6.16
C VAL A 75 4.58 -2.07 5.28
N VAL A 76 3.29 -2.42 5.26
CA VAL A 76 2.77 -3.54 4.47
C VAL A 76 1.88 -3.01 3.36
N ASP A 77 2.29 -3.22 2.10
CA ASP A 77 1.54 -2.84 0.89
C ASP A 77 0.68 -4.03 0.44
N PHE A 78 -0.61 -3.96 0.72
CA PHE A 78 -1.57 -5.01 0.38
C PHE A 78 -2.15 -4.80 -1.02
N GLY A 79 -2.04 -5.83 -1.85
CA GLY A 79 -2.33 -5.71 -3.28
C GLY A 79 -1.26 -4.89 -3.99
N ALA A 80 -0.01 -5.03 -3.57
CA ALA A 80 1.12 -4.20 -3.97
C ALA A 80 1.36 -4.14 -5.48
N GLY A 81 0.81 -5.08 -6.23
CA GLY A 81 1.11 -5.20 -7.63
C GLY A 81 2.62 -5.41 -7.84
N SER A 82 3.21 -4.64 -8.73
CA SER A 82 4.68 -4.66 -8.93
C SER A 82 5.46 -3.77 -7.93
N GLY A 83 4.84 -3.34 -6.83
CA GLY A 83 5.50 -2.72 -5.69
C GLY A 83 5.76 -1.21 -5.78
N HIS A 84 5.16 -0.49 -6.72
CA HIS A 84 5.49 0.93 -6.92
C HIS A 84 5.29 1.80 -5.68
N LEU A 85 4.18 1.62 -4.95
CA LEU A 85 3.90 2.42 -3.75
C LEU A 85 4.84 2.04 -2.61
N GLY A 86 4.88 0.76 -2.23
CA GLY A 86 5.72 0.30 -1.12
C GLY A 86 7.21 0.57 -1.35
N LEU A 87 7.71 0.38 -2.57
CA LEU A 87 9.11 0.68 -2.90
C LEU A 87 9.43 2.17 -2.81
N LEU A 88 8.51 3.05 -3.25
CA LEU A 88 8.73 4.49 -3.11
C LEU A 88 8.69 4.95 -1.65
N VAL A 89 7.80 4.38 -0.83
CA VAL A 89 7.82 4.58 0.63
C VAL A 89 9.15 4.16 1.22
N GLY A 90 9.66 2.97 0.88
CA GLY A 90 10.96 2.51 1.32
C GLY A 90 12.14 3.35 0.84
N TYR A 91 12.02 4.03 -0.30
CA TYR A 91 13.02 5.00 -0.77
C TYR A 91 13.02 6.27 0.08
N MET A 92 11.83 6.80 0.37
CA MET A 92 11.65 8.01 1.16
C MET A 92 11.96 7.81 2.66
N ARG A 93 11.80 6.59 3.16
CA ARG A 93 12.07 6.18 4.55
C ARG A 93 12.99 4.95 4.54
N PRO A 94 14.31 5.16 4.44
CA PRO A 94 15.29 4.05 4.41
C PRO A 94 15.34 3.22 5.71
N ASP A 95 14.82 3.78 6.78
CA ASP A 95 14.76 3.19 8.12
C ASP A 95 13.58 2.22 8.34
N VAL A 96 12.68 2.06 7.33
CA VAL A 96 11.55 1.14 7.45
C VAL A 96 11.80 -0.19 6.74
N LYS A 97 11.15 -1.25 7.23
CA LYS A 97 10.93 -2.47 6.47
C LYS A 97 9.67 -2.33 5.61
N VAL A 98 9.72 -2.86 4.40
CA VAL A 98 8.58 -2.90 3.50
C VAL A 98 8.22 -4.34 3.19
N VAL A 99 6.94 -4.67 3.29
CA VAL A 99 6.42 -5.98 2.88
C VAL A 99 5.41 -5.74 1.74
N LEU A 100 5.64 -6.36 0.60
CA LEU A 100 4.77 -6.29 -0.56
C LEU A 100 3.94 -7.58 -0.62
N VAL A 101 2.65 -7.50 -0.35
CA VAL A 101 1.73 -8.65 -0.41
C VAL A 101 0.90 -8.55 -1.68
N GLU A 102 1.08 -9.53 -2.58
CA GLU A 102 0.36 -9.57 -3.87
C GLU A 102 -0.02 -11.02 -4.19
N ARG A 103 -1.25 -11.22 -4.63
CA ARG A 103 -1.80 -12.55 -4.91
C ARG A 103 -1.29 -13.16 -6.22
N ARG A 104 -1.07 -12.33 -7.25
CA ARG A 104 -0.71 -12.79 -8.59
C ARG A 104 0.78 -13.07 -8.72
N SER A 105 1.14 -14.33 -8.94
CA SER A 105 2.54 -14.79 -9.00
C SER A 105 3.38 -14.06 -10.04
N GLY A 106 2.86 -13.81 -11.24
CA GLY A 106 3.57 -13.05 -12.27
C GLY A 106 3.88 -11.61 -11.83
N THR A 107 2.97 -10.96 -11.10
CA THR A 107 3.17 -9.61 -10.58
C THR A 107 4.17 -9.61 -9.41
N CYS A 108 4.14 -10.64 -8.57
CA CYS A 108 5.17 -10.85 -7.53
C CYS A 108 6.56 -11.02 -8.13
N GLY A 109 6.68 -11.68 -9.29
CA GLY A 109 7.94 -11.77 -10.03
C GLY A 109 8.49 -10.39 -10.37
N LEU A 110 7.66 -9.53 -10.96
CA LEU A 110 8.05 -8.15 -11.29
C LEU A 110 8.45 -7.33 -10.05
N ALA A 111 7.77 -7.54 -8.92
CA ALA A 111 8.15 -6.88 -7.67
C ALA A 111 9.52 -7.35 -7.17
N ARG A 112 9.79 -8.67 -7.21
CA ARG A 112 11.11 -9.24 -6.83
C ARG A 112 12.24 -8.73 -7.71
N ASP A 113 12.02 -8.68 -9.03
CA ASP A 113 13.01 -8.15 -9.98
C ASP A 113 13.38 -6.69 -9.65
N ARG A 114 12.38 -5.88 -9.25
CA ARG A 114 12.61 -4.49 -8.81
C ARG A 114 13.39 -4.42 -7.50
N VAL A 115 13.03 -5.23 -6.50
CA VAL A 115 13.73 -5.31 -5.22
C VAL A 115 15.19 -5.68 -5.44
N GLN A 116 15.46 -6.68 -6.28
CA GLN A 116 16.81 -7.10 -6.66
C GLN A 116 17.57 -5.99 -7.41
N THR A 117 16.92 -5.31 -8.37
CA THR A 117 17.53 -4.19 -9.10
C THR A 117 17.95 -3.05 -8.18
N LEU A 118 17.20 -2.84 -7.09
CA LEU A 118 17.47 -1.82 -6.07
C LEU A 118 18.49 -2.30 -5.01
N GLY A 119 18.80 -3.60 -4.93
CA GLY A 119 19.64 -4.19 -3.89
C GLY A 119 19.00 -4.08 -2.51
N TRP A 120 17.67 -4.29 -2.40
CA TRP A 120 16.91 -4.07 -1.16
C TRP A 120 16.35 -5.34 -0.54
N GLU A 121 16.88 -6.49 -0.86
CA GLU A 121 16.43 -7.81 -0.39
C GLU A 121 16.50 -7.96 1.15
N ASP A 122 17.35 -7.19 1.80
CA ASP A 122 17.51 -7.17 3.26
C ASP A 122 16.38 -6.42 4.00
N ARG A 123 15.69 -5.49 3.33
CA ARG A 123 14.66 -4.63 3.93
C ARG A 123 13.31 -4.63 3.22
N VAL A 124 13.20 -5.25 2.06
CA VAL A 124 11.94 -5.39 1.31
C VAL A 124 11.64 -6.86 1.07
N GLU A 125 10.53 -7.31 1.58
CA GLU A 125 10.04 -8.68 1.41
C GLU A 125 8.88 -8.71 0.40
N VAL A 126 8.84 -9.71 -0.49
CA VAL A 126 7.74 -9.93 -1.44
C VAL A 126 7.04 -11.25 -1.13
N ILE A 127 5.82 -11.16 -0.62
CA ILE A 127 4.97 -12.29 -0.29
C ILE A 127 3.96 -12.49 -1.43
N CYS A 128 3.98 -13.70 -2.03
CA CYS A 128 2.99 -14.09 -3.02
C CYS A 128 1.85 -14.81 -2.30
N GLY A 129 0.81 -14.08 -1.93
CA GLY A 129 -0.30 -14.59 -1.14
C GLY A 129 -1.41 -13.57 -0.94
N CYS A 130 -2.42 -13.97 -0.19
CA CYS A 130 -3.54 -13.11 0.17
C CYS A 130 -3.30 -12.41 1.51
N ILE A 131 -4.02 -11.30 1.74
CA ILE A 131 -3.94 -10.56 3.02
C ILE A 131 -4.25 -11.45 4.23
N GLN A 132 -5.16 -12.43 4.09
CA GLN A 132 -5.52 -13.36 5.16
C GLN A 132 -4.39 -14.31 5.56
N GLU A 133 -3.42 -14.51 4.67
CA GLU A 133 -2.27 -15.39 4.90
C GLU A 133 -1.09 -14.64 5.53
N TYR A 134 -1.19 -13.30 5.62
CA TYR A 134 -0.15 -12.48 6.23
C TYR A 134 -0.37 -12.36 7.74
N ASP A 135 0.56 -12.84 8.52
CA ASP A 135 0.57 -12.79 9.99
C ASP A 135 1.78 -12.04 10.59
N GLY A 136 2.61 -11.47 9.72
CA GLY A 136 3.81 -10.74 10.12
C GLY A 136 3.54 -9.37 10.78
N PRO A 137 4.60 -8.67 11.22
CA PRO A 137 4.50 -7.35 11.83
C PRO A 137 3.96 -6.31 10.84
N CYS A 138 3.13 -5.39 11.35
CA CYS A 138 2.59 -4.28 10.59
C CYS A 138 2.41 -3.07 11.50
N ASP A 139 3.04 -1.96 11.17
CA ASP A 139 2.83 -0.68 11.83
C ASP A 139 1.93 0.22 10.99
N VAL A 140 2.04 0.11 9.65
CA VAL A 140 1.17 0.81 8.70
C VAL A 140 0.79 -0.14 7.56
N GLY A 141 -0.51 -0.41 7.40
CA GLY A 141 -1.06 -1.10 6.23
C GLY A 141 -1.41 -0.10 5.14
N ILE A 142 -0.95 -0.33 3.92
CA ILE A 142 -1.25 0.54 2.78
C ILE A 142 -1.88 -0.22 1.63
N GLY A 143 -2.65 0.47 0.78
CA GLY A 143 -3.22 -0.15 -0.41
C GLY A 143 -3.66 0.90 -1.43
N LEU A 144 -2.98 0.92 -2.58
CA LEU A 144 -3.35 1.74 -3.73
C LEU A 144 -4.11 0.88 -4.74
N HIS A 145 -5.29 1.34 -5.14
CA HIS A 145 -6.25 0.56 -5.94
C HIS A 145 -6.81 -0.68 -5.20
N ALA A 146 -6.89 -0.61 -3.89
CA ALA A 146 -7.50 -1.63 -3.05
C ALA A 146 -9.03 -1.68 -3.27
N CYS A 147 -9.46 -2.24 -4.41
CA CYS A 147 -10.85 -2.24 -4.83
C CYS A 147 -11.63 -3.45 -4.31
N GLY A 148 -12.95 -3.34 -4.25
CA GLY A 148 -13.83 -4.38 -3.73
C GLY A 148 -13.56 -4.65 -2.24
N ALA A 149 -13.57 -5.91 -1.86
CA ALA A 149 -13.39 -6.32 -0.46
C ALA A 149 -11.99 -6.05 0.10
N LEU A 150 -10.98 -5.76 -0.73
CA LEU A 150 -9.61 -5.56 -0.27
C LEU A 150 -9.48 -4.35 0.66
N THR A 151 -10.19 -3.24 0.37
CA THR A 151 -10.22 -2.08 1.27
C THR A 151 -10.70 -2.46 2.66
N ASP A 152 -11.84 -3.15 2.75
CA ASP A 152 -12.43 -3.57 4.03
C ASP A 152 -11.51 -4.54 4.76
N MET A 153 -10.86 -5.46 4.03
CA MET A 153 -9.89 -6.40 4.60
C MET A 153 -8.66 -5.72 5.16
N ILE A 154 -8.14 -4.66 4.51
CA ILE A 154 -7.00 -3.88 5.03
C ILE A 154 -7.40 -3.15 6.30
N ILE A 155 -8.57 -2.50 6.30
CA ILE A 155 -9.09 -1.77 7.46
C ILE A 155 -9.28 -2.73 8.64
N ASP A 156 -9.93 -3.88 8.42
CA ASP A 156 -10.16 -4.90 9.45
C ASP A 156 -8.83 -5.47 9.99
N PHE A 157 -7.90 -5.81 9.09
CA PHE A 157 -6.57 -6.27 9.45
C PHE A 157 -5.85 -5.26 10.35
N CYS A 158 -5.82 -3.99 9.97
CA CYS A 158 -5.11 -2.94 10.69
C CYS A 158 -5.79 -2.59 12.02
N THR A 159 -7.12 -2.47 12.03
CA THR A 159 -7.87 -2.17 13.26
C THR A 159 -7.76 -3.29 14.29
N THR A 160 -7.81 -4.55 13.85
CA THR A 160 -7.66 -5.70 14.74
C THR A 160 -6.26 -5.77 15.37
N ARG A 161 -5.23 -5.33 14.65
CA ARG A 161 -3.82 -5.31 15.11
C ARG A 161 -3.39 -3.97 15.72
N ASN A 162 -4.29 -2.99 15.80
CA ASN A 162 -4.01 -1.64 16.30
C ASN A 162 -2.84 -0.97 15.56
N CYS A 163 -2.78 -1.13 14.24
CA CYS A 163 -1.83 -0.42 13.37
C CYS A 163 -2.54 0.61 12.49
N SER A 164 -1.79 1.60 12.01
CA SER A 164 -2.29 2.64 11.11
C SER A 164 -2.59 2.07 9.73
N PHE A 165 -3.44 2.76 8.95
CA PHE A 165 -3.64 2.39 7.55
C PHE A 165 -3.86 3.61 6.65
N VAL A 166 -3.45 3.46 5.37
CA VAL A 166 -3.73 4.43 4.30
C VAL A 166 -4.18 3.66 3.06
N VAL A 167 -5.43 3.81 2.69
CA VAL A 167 -6.03 3.09 1.55
C VAL A 167 -6.68 4.03 0.56
N CYS A 168 -6.54 3.74 -0.73
CA CYS A 168 -7.13 4.50 -1.81
C CYS A 168 -7.84 3.54 -2.78
N PRO A 169 -9.17 3.32 -2.65
CA PRO A 169 -9.93 2.56 -3.61
C PRO A 169 -10.10 3.36 -4.92
N CYS A 170 -10.00 2.68 -6.06
CA CYS A 170 -10.18 3.33 -7.37
C CYS A 170 -11.56 3.08 -8.00
N CYS A 171 -12.35 2.15 -7.45
CA CYS A 171 -13.61 1.68 -8.02
C CYS A 171 -14.73 1.70 -6.98
N TYR A 172 -15.46 2.81 -6.91
CA TYR A 172 -16.62 2.92 -6.01
C TYR A 172 -17.87 2.18 -6.55
N GLY A 173 -17.95 1.92 -7.86
CA GLY A 173 -19.11 1.29 -8.48
C GLY A 173 -19.34 -0.19 -8.14
N GLN A 174 -18.33 -0.87 -7.56
CA GLN A 174 -18.48 -2.26 -7.11
C GLN A 174 -19.04 -2.37 -5.68
N ILE A 175 -19.06 -1.28 -4.93
CA ILE A 175 -19.61 -1.24 -3.56
C ILE A 175 -21.15 -1.27 -3.61
N ALA A 176 -21.76 -0.64 -4.60
CA ALA A 176 -23.23 -0.60 -4.77
C ALA A 176 -23.86 -1.93 -5.19
N GLY A 177 -23.07 -2.93 -5.64
CA GLY A 177 -23.56 -4.26 -6.01
C GLY A 177 -23.59 -5.28 -4.88
N ALA A 178 -23.08 -4.92 -3.68
CA ALA A 178 -22.94 -5.85 -2.56
C ALA A 178 -24.21 -5.99 -1.69
N GLU A 179 -25.27 -5.22 -1.94
CA GLU A 179 -26.53 -5.34 -1.19
C GLU A 179 -27.31 -6.63 -1.43
N GLY A 180 -26.79 -7.55 -2.27
CA GLY A 180 -27.43 -8.83 -2.57
C GLY A 180 -26.54 -10.07 -2.49
N ALA A 181 -25.26 -9.93 -2.26
CA ALA A 181 -24.35 -11.08 -2.18
C ALA A 181 -24.08 -11.44 -0.71
N GLY A 182 -24.75 -12.49 -0.24
CA GLY A 182 -24.44 -13.10 1.03
C GLY A 182 -22.94 -13.44 1.15
N VAL A 183 -22.43 -13.32 2.35
CA VAL A 183 -21.08 -13.70 2.78
C VAL A 183 -20.77 -15.11 2.26
N GLY A 184 -20.08 -15.23 1.11
CA GLY A 184 -19.72 -16.56 0.64
C GLY A 184 -19.26 -16.74 -0.81
N GLN A 185 -19.35 -15.72 -1.67
CA GLN A 185 -18.84 -15.88 -3.04
C GLN A 185 -17.96 -14.70 -3.46
N LEU A 186 -16.64 -14.91 -3.39
CA LEU A 186 -15.66 -14.05 -4.04
C LEU A 186 -15.82 -14.23 -5.56
N PRO A 187 -16.04 -13.14 -6.34
CA PRO A 187 -16.00 -13.26 -7.78
C PRO A 187 -14.59 -13.62 -8.22
N HIS A 188 -14.48 -14.67 -9.02
CA HIS A 188 -13.26 -15.02 -9.73
C HIS A 188 -12.98 -13.91 -10.76
N VAL A 189 -11.88 -13.16 -10.56
CA VAL A 189 -11.26 -12.32 -11.58
C VAL A 189 -9.83 -12.78 -11.79
#